data_0f5e606a2f34c62b7ff527d13c407f1e
#
_entry.id   0f5e606a2f34c62b7ff527d13c407f1e
#
_cell.length_a   1.000
_cell.length_b   1.000
_cell.length_c   1.000
_cell.angle_alpha   90.00
_cell.angle_beta   90.00
_cell.angle_gamma   90.00
#
_symmetry.space_group_name_H-M   'P 1'
#
loop_
_entity.id
_entity.type
_entity.pdbx_description
1 polymer ?
#
loop_
_entity_poly.entity_id
_entity_poly.type
_entity_poly.pdbx_seq_one_letter_code
_entity_poly.pdbx_strand_id
1 'polypeptide(L)'
;ALNAIMPTFLLLAFGYFLKHKNFVSSEFLKQTNTLTFKFFLPFLLFNNIYKTEITEAIDGMTFTIAVGSLLLLFAVLCVVVPRVVREPKQRGVIIQGIFRSNYVIFGVSLVTNVFGAEEAAAASILSAVLVPMYNVLAVIALTVFTGGGKVSLKKTLKSIATNPLIIAALLGVFASIIKLRFPAFLETSLRDVSRLATPLALIVLGGDFSFRKLKGNMRIAGVTVFIKLVVIPLVFLPIAVLAGSRGPSLLALALAWETPVAVSSYIMAQQAGADGELAGQLVVLSAVCCIPTVFLMIFILQSMALL
;
A
#
# COMPACT_ATOMS: atom_id res chain seq x y z
N ALA A 1 -9.01 -15.81 1.62
CA ALA A 1 -8.44 -14.84 2.58
C ALA A 1 -7.23 -15.41 3.33
N LEU A 2 -7.35 -16.56 4.02
CA LEU A 2 -6.26 -17.10 4.85
C LEU A 2 -4.97 -17.35 4.06
N ASN A 3 -5.04 -17.99 2.88
CA ASN A 3 -3.89 -18.27 2.02
C ASN A 3 -3.17 -17.01 1.50
N ALA A 4 -3.86 -15.87 1.40
CA ALA A 4 -3.25 -14.61 1.00
C ALA A 4 -2.51 -13.92 2.18
N ILE A 5 -2.95 -14.16 3.40
CA ILE A 5 -2.46 -13.48 4.61
C ILE A 5 -1.35 -14.27 5.31
N MET A 6 -1.47 -15.59 5.36
CA MET A 6 -0.50 -16.46 6.06
C MET A 6 0.96 -16.27 5.61
N PRO A 7 1.28 -16.14 4.31
CA PRO A 7 2.65 -15.87 3.89
C PRO A 7 3.25 -14.60 4.52
N THR A 8 2.43 -13.54 4.69
CA THR A 8 2.85 -12.29 5.34
C THR A 8 3.28 -12.55 6.79
N PHE A 9 2.46 -13.30 7.56
CA PHE A 9 2.78 -13.61 8.96
C PHE A 9 3.96 -14.56 9.10
N LEU A 10 4.09 -15.54 8.20
CA LEU A 10 5.23 -16.46 8.22
C LEU A 10 6.54 -15.72 7.96
N LEU A 11 6.58 -14.78 7.01
CA LEU A 11 7.77 -13.97 6.74
C LEU A 11 8.09 -13.00 7.87
N LEU A 12 7.07 -12.40 8.51
CA LEU A 12 7.26 -11.60 9.73
C LEU A 12 7.83 -12.44 10.87
N ALA A 13 7.26 -13.61 11.13
CA ALA A 13 7.73 -14.54 12.17
C ALA A 13 9.15 -15.02 11.88
N PHE A 14 9.47 -15.29 10.62
CA PHE A 14 10.82 -15.67 10.19
C PHE A 14 11.82 -14.53 10.43
N GLY A 15 11.49 -13.29 10.08
CA GLY A 15 12.32 -12.12 10.37
C GLY A 15 12.55 -11.93 11.87
N TYR A 16 11.51 -12.06 12.69
CA TYR A 16 11.59 -12.02 14.15
C TYR A 16 12.51 -13.13 14.69
N PHE A 17 12.34 -14.37 14.20
CA PHE A 17 13.17 -15.52 14.56
C PHE A 17 14.67 -15.26 14.24
N LEU A 18 14.99 -14.82 13.03
CA LEU A 18 16.36 -14.52 12.62
C LEU A 18 17.01 -13.48 13.55
N LYS A 19 16.28 -12.44 13.93
CA LYS A 19 16.79 -11.41 14.85
C LYS A 19 16.93 -11.92 16.28
N HIS A 20 15.94 -12.66 16.78
CA HIS A 20 15.94 -13.19 18.15
C HIS A 20 17.04 -14.24 18.36
N LYS A 21 17.34 -15.04 17.35
CA LYS A 21 18.44 -16.02 17.36
C LYS A 21 19.80 -15.43 16.97
N ASN A 22 19.90 -14.10 16.79
CA ASN A 22 21.13 -13.40 16.41
C ASN A 22 21.77 -13.83 15.08
N PHE A 23 20.98 -14.42 14.14
CA PHE A 23 21.45 -14.69 12.79
C PHE A 23 21.65 -13.40 11.98
N VAL A 24 20.92 -12.34 12.32
CA VAL A 24 21.04 -11.02 11.68
C VAL A 24 21.21 -9.92 12.73
N SER A 25 22.10 -8.97 12.44
CA SER A 25 22.31 -7.78 13.28
C SER A 25 21.28 -6.69 12.99
N SER A 26 21.16 -5.72 13.90
CA SER A 26 20.32 -4.53 13.65
C SER A 26 20.88 -3.70 12.48
N GLU A 27 22.21 -3.67 12.30
CA GLU A 27 22.84 -2.98 11.18
C GLU A 27 22.51 -3.65 9.85
N PHE A 28 22.55 -4.98 9.79
CA PHE A 28 22.12 -5.73 8.61
C PHE A 28 20.67 -5.42 8.22
N LEU A 29 19.74 -5.40 9.19
CA LEU A 29 18.33 -5.06 8.93
C LEU A 29 18.21 -3.64 8.37
N LYS A 30 18.95 -2.67 8.92
CA LYS A 30 18.96 -1.29 8.44
C LYS A 30 19.52 -1.16 7.02
N GLN A 31 20.61 -1.89 6.71
CA GLN A 31 21.17 -1.94 5.36
C GLN A 31 20.21 -2.59 4.37
N THR A 32 19.58 -3.71 4.77
CA THR A 32 18.56 -4.39 3.95
C THR A 32 17.34 -3.50 3.71
N ASN A 33 16.91 -2.74 4.71
CA ASN A 33 15.84 -1.74 4.56
C ASN A 33 16.22 -0.68 3.50
N THR A 34 17.43 -0.15 3.59
CA THR A 34 17.94 0.86 2.64
C THR A 34 18.04 0.30 1.22
N LEU A 35 18.54 -0.92 1.08
CA LEU A 35 18.63 -1.62 -0.21
C LEU A 35 17.22 -1.86 -0.79
N THR A 36 16.29 -2.31 0.04
CA THR A 36 14.90 -2.54 -0.36
C THR A 36 14.26 -1.25 -0.88
N PHE A 37 14.45 -0.13 -0.17
CA PHE A 37 13.89 1.16 -0.58
C PHE A 37 14.52 1.71 -1.86
N LYS A 38 15.87 1.64 -1.99
CA LYS A 38 16.59 2.26 -3.10
C LYS A 38 16.54 1.46 -4.40
N PHE A 39 16.37 0.13 -4.31
CA PHE A 39 16.43 -0.76 -5.47
C PHE A 39 15.19 -1.65 -5.61
N PHE A 40 14.90 -2.54 -4.67
CA PHE A 40 13.87 -3.56 -4.88
C PHE A 40 12.46 -2.97 -5.02
N LEU A 41 12.08 -1.97 -4.22
CA LEU A 41 10.79 -1.29 -4.36
C LEU A 41 10.68 -0.50 -5.68
N PRO A 42 11.69 0.27 -6.14
CA PRO A 42 11.69 0.87 -7.46
C PRO A 42 11.54 -0.15 -8.60
N PHE A 43 12.28 -1.27 -8.55
CA PHE A 43 12.12 -2.34 -9.55
C PHE A 43 10.73 -2.94 -9.52
N LEU A 44 10.15 -3.18 -8.34
CA LEU A 44 8.78 -3.66 -8.20
C LEU A 44 7.79 -2.67 -8.82
N LEU A 45 7.92 -1.39 -8.52
CA LEU A 45 7.04 -0.35 -9.00
C LEU A 45 7.15 -0.19 -10.53
N PHE A 46 8.36 -0.13 -11.06
CA PHE A 46 8.61 -0.11 -12.50
C PHE A 46 7.98 -1.33 -13.19
N ASN A 47 8.27 -2.54 -12.69
CA ASN A 47 7.77 -3.78 -13.30
C ASN A 47 6.24 -3.88 -13.28
N ASN A 48 5.58 -3.32 -12.27
CA ASN A 48 4.12 -3.30 -12.20
C ASN A 48 3.49 -2.33 -13.19
N ILE A 49 4.17 -1.23 -13.52
CA ILE A 49 3.63 -0.16 -14.37
C ILE A 49 3.93 -0.43 -15.86
N TYR A 50 5.17 -0.80 -16.20
CA TYR A 50 5.59 -0.84 -17.60
C TYR A 50 4.86 -1.90 -18.44
N LYS A 51 4.33 -2.95 -17.80
CA LYS A 51 3.54 -4.01 -18.47
C LYS A 51 2.07 -3.70 -18.64
N THR A 52 1.60 -2.60 -18.05
CA THR A 52 0.16 -2.30 -18.02
C THR A 52 -0.25 -1.65 -19.32
N GLU A 53 -1.16 -2.27 -20.02
CA GLU A 53 -1.89 -1.67 -21.14
C GLU A 53 -3.04 -0.84 -20.56
N ILE A 54 -2.78 0.46 -20.37
CA ILE A 54 -3.72 1.39 -19.67
C ILE A 54 -4.97 1.65 -20.54
N THR A 55 -4.94 1.27 -21.82
CA THR A 55 -5.93 1.69 -22.82
C THR A 55 -7.13 0.76 -22.99
N GLU A 56 -7.16 -0.42 -22.39
CA GLU A 56 -8.25 -1.40 -22.57
C GLU A 56 -8.97 -1.72 -21.26
N ALA A 57 -10.29 -1.41 -21.25
CA ALA A 57 -11.32 -2.01 -20.39
C ALA A 57 -11.45 -1.59 -18.92
N ILE A 58 -11.14 -0.35 -18.52
CA ILE A 58 -11.76 0.16 -17.27
C ILE A 58 -13.03 0.90 -17.63
N ASP A 59 -14.15 0.50 -17.03
CA ASP A 59 -15.36 1.32 -16.99
C ASP A 59 -14.98 2.70 -16.38
N GLY A 60 -15.24 3.75 -17.17
CA GLY A 60 -14.88 5.14 -16.79
C GLY A 60 -15.47 5.57 -15.44
N MET A 61 -16.60 4.99 -15.04
CA MET A 61 -17.19 5.23 -13.72
C MET A 61 -16.35 4.63 -12.61
N THR A 62 -15.98 3.36 -12.71
CA THR A 62 -15.12 2.66 -11.74
C THR A 62 -13.78 3.36 -11.59
N PHE A 63 -13.16 3.78 -12.70
CA PHE A 63 -11.93 4.56 -12.69
C PHE A 63 -12.09 5.90 -11.94
N THR A 64 -13.15 6.65 -12.26
CA THR A 64 -13.41 7.95 -11.66
C THR A 64 -13.65 7.83 -10.16
N ILE A 65 -14.41 6.83 -9.72
CA ILE A 65 -14.66 6.57 -8.31
C ILE A 65 -13.35 6.17 -7.59
N ALA A 66 -12.54 5.28 -8.17
CA ALA A 66 -11.28 4.82 -7.57
C ALA A 66 -10.29 5.98 -7.38
N VAL A 67 -10.02 6.73 -8.44
CA VAL A 67 -9.07 7.85 -8.43
C VAL A 67 -9.63 9.03 -7.63
N GLY A 68 -10.90 9.38 -7.85
CA GLY A 68 -11.56 10.48 -7.16
C GLY A 68 -11.64 10.26 -5.64
N SER A 69 -12.05 9.07 -5.20
CA SER A 69 -12.07 8.72 -3.77
C SER A 69 -10.68 8.76 -3.13
N LEU A 70 -9.66 8.26 -3.82
CA LEU A 70 -8.28 8.29 -3.32
C LEU A 70 -7.77 9.73 -3.16
N LEU A 71 -7.95 10.58 -4.17
CA LEU A 71 -7.51 11.97 -4.12
C LEU A 71 -8.28 12.78 -3.08
N LEU A 72 -9.61 12.59 -3.00
CA LEU A 72 -10.45 13.23 -1.99
C LEU A 72 -10.02 12.81 -0.58
N LEU A 73 -9.87 11.50 -0.35
CA LEU A 73 -9.43 10.97 0.93
C LEU A 73 -8.05 11.54 1.31
N PHE A 74 -7.10 11.53 0.39
CA PHE A 74 -5.77 12.10 0.61
C PHE A 74 -5.85 13.59 0.98
N ALA A 75 -6.63 14.40 0.25
CA ALA A 75 -6.81 15.82 0.53
C ALA A 75 -7.42 16.06 1.93
N VAL A 76 -8.47 15.31 2.28
CA VAL A 76 -9.10 15.37 3.61
C VAL A 76 -8.09 15.00 4.71
N LEU A 77 -7.34 13.93 4.53
CA LEU A 77 -6.35 13.50 5.52
C LEU A 77 -5.20 14.51 5.69
N CYS A 78 -4.76 15.16 4.62
CA CYS A 78 -3.76 16.22 4.67
C CYS A 78 -4.23 17.45 5.47
N VAL A 79 -5.53 17.67 5.54
CA VAL A 79 -6.14 18.77 6.31
C VAL A 79 -6.41 18.34 7.76
N VAL A 80 -7.00 17.17 7.96
CA VAL A 80 -7.49 16.71 9.27
C VAL A 80 -6.35 16.22 10.16
N VAL A 81 -5.49 15.33 9.64
CA VAL A 81 -4.47 14.66 10.46
C VAL A 81 -3.51 15.65 11.14
N PRO A 82 -2.97 16.71 10.48
CA PRO A 82 -2.10 17.66 11.14
C PRO A 82 -2.77 18.47 12.27
N ARG A 83 -4.11 18.58 12.25
CA ARG A 83 -4.89 19.29 13.28
C ARG A 83 -5.16 18.44 14.52
N VAL A 84 -5.25 17.11 14.33
CA VAL A 84 -5.60 16.16 15.40
C VAL A 84 -4.35 15.50 16.00
N VAL A 85 -3.35 15.20 15.16
CA VAL A 85 -2.13 14.49 15.56
C VAL A 85 -1.04 15.51 15.89
N ARG A 86 -0.64 15.53 17.17
CA ARG A 86 0.37 16.48 17.68
C ARG A 86 1.79 16.13 17.19
N GLU A 87 2.14 14.84 17.21
CA GLU A 87 3.50 14.38 16.89
C GLU A 87 3.75 14.41 15.37
N PRO A 88 4.66 15.27 14.87
CA PRO A 88 4.91 15.41 13.43
C PRO A 88 5.35 14.11 12.75
N LYS A 89 6.18 13.29 13.42
CA LYS A 89 6.67 12.03 12.86
C LYS A 89 5.57 11.01 12.60
N GLN A 90 4.42 11.14 13.26
CA GLN A 90 3.27 10.24 13.09
C GLN A 90 2.31 10.70 11.98
N ARG A 91 2.29 11.99 11.65
CA ARG A 91 1.32 12.54 10.70
C ARG A 91 1.38 11.88 9.33
N GLY A 92 2.55 11.87 8.69
CA GLY A 92 2.74 11.22 7.39
C GLY A 92 2.46 9.72 7.42
N VAL A 93 2.78 9.06 8.55
CA VAL A 93 2.51 7.63 8.77
C VAL A 93 1.01 7.34 8.84
N ILE A 94 0.26 8.14 9.58
CA ILE A 94 -1.20 7.99 9.70
C ILE A 94 -1.89 8.28 8.37
N ILE A 95 -1.49 9.37 7.69
CA ILE A 95 -2.03 9.72 6.38
C ILE A 95 -1.86 8.55 5.41
N GLN A 96 -0.63 8.05 5.20
CA GLN A 96 -0.42 6.92 4.31
C GLN A 96 -1.08 5.63 4.82
N GLY A 97 -1.13 5.42 6.13
CA GLY A 97 -1.74 4.25 6.75
C GLY A 97 -3.25 4.15 6.49
N ILE A 98 -3.94 5.28 6.32
CA ILE A 98 -5.38 5.29 6.03
C ILE A 98 -5.65 5.09 4.54
N PHE A 99 -5.00 5.85 3.64
CA PHE A 99 -5.36 5.78 2.22
C PHE A 99 -4.67 4.65 1.45
N ARG A 100 -3.48 4.21 1.90
CA ARG A 100 -2.65 3.28 1.14
C ARG A 100 -3.02 1.83 1.43
N SER A 101 -3.32 1.08 0.39
CA SER A 101 -3.74 -0.32 0.45
C SER A 101 -2.72 -1.27 -0.18
N ASN A 102 -2.63 -2.49 0.34
CA ASN A 102 -1.86 -3.58 -0.26
C ASN A 102 -2.68 -4.28 -1.35
N TYR A 103 -3.13 -3.49 -2.31
CA TYR A 103 -4.15 -3.85 -3.28
C TYR A 103 -3.75 -4.98 -4.22
N VAL A 104 -2.49 -5.04 -4.65
CA VAL A 104 -2.02 -6.11 -5.57
C VAL A 104 -2.15 -7.48 -4.93
N ILE A 105 -1.68 -7.62 -3.68
CA ILE A 105 -1.65 -8.93 -3.01
C ILE A 105 -3.06 -9.36 -2.58
N PHE A 106 -3.83 -8.45 -2.02
CA PHE A 106 -5.15 -8.79 -1.46
C PHE A 106 -6.29 -8.51 -2.44
N GLY A 107 -6.31 -7.34 -3.08
CA GLY A 107 -7.40 -6.91 -3.94
C GLY A 107 -7.55 -7.80 -5.16
N VAL A 108 -6.51 -7.89 -5.97
CA VAL A 108 -6.54 -8.70 -7.21
C VAL A 108 -6.79 -10.16 -6.89
N SER A 109 -6.09 -10.74 -5.89
CA SER A 109 -6.27 -12.14 -5.51
C SER A 109 -7.67 -12.46 -5.00
N LEU A 110 -8.30 -11.56 -4.23
CA LEU A 110 -9.65 -11.79 -3.72
C LEU A 110 -10.71 -11.68 -4.82
N VAL A 111 -10.59 -10.72 -5.74
CA VAL A 111 -11.49 -10.64 -6.91
C VAL A 111 -11.36 -11.91 -7.75
N THR A 112 -10.15 -12.38 -8.02
CA THR A 112 -9.89 -13.63 -8.74
C THR A 112 -10.54 -14.84 -8.04
N ASN A 113 -10.46 -14.91 -6.72
CA ASN A 113 -11.03 -16.02 -5.95
C ASN A 113 -12.57 -16.02 -5.92
N VAL A 114 -13.21 -14.86 -6.00
CA VAL A 114 -14.67 -14.72 -5.93
C VAL A 114 -15.31 -14.87 -7.31
N PHE A 115 -14.71 -14.28 -8.35
CA PHE A 115 -15.31 -14.18 -9.68
C PHE A 115 -14.55 -14.94 -10.78
N GLY A 116 -13.33 -15.41 -10.51
CA GLY A 116 -12.47 -16.04 -11.52
C GLY A 116 -11.46 -15.07 -12.14
N ALA A 117 -10.53 -15.64 -12.93
CA ALA A 117 -9.40 -14.89 -13.48
C ALA A 117 -9.80 -13.88 -14.58
N GLU A 118 -10.83 -14.18 -15.36
CA GLU A 118 -11.33 -13.32 -16.44
C GLU A 118 -11.91 -12.02 -15.87
N GLU A 119 -12.72 -12.13 -14.82
CA GLU A 119 -13.36 -11.00 -14.16
C GLU A 119 -12.38 -10.17 -13.28
N ALA A 120 -11.22 -10.74 -12.94
CA ALA A 120 -10.18 -10.05 -12.20
C ALA A 120 -9.42 -8.99 -13.04
N ALA A 121 -9.68 -8.91 -14.34
CA ALA A 121 -9.06 -7.92 -15.22
C ALA A 121 -9.29 -6.48 -14.69
N ALA A 122 -10.52 -6.13 -14.27
CA ALA A 122 -10.84 -4.83 -13.72
C ALA A 122 -9.99 -4.49 -12.48
N ALA A 123 -9.82 -5.43 -11.54
CA ALA A 123 -8.98 -5.25 -10.36
C ALA A 123 -7.50 -5.10 -10.73
N SER A 124 -7.02 -5.85 -11.72
CA SER A 124 -5.64 -5.78 -12.21
C SER A 124 -5.34 -4.41 -12.82
N ILE A 125 -6.24 -3.88 -13.65
CA ILE A 125 -6.10 -2.57 -14.28
C ILE A 125 -6.18 -1.46 -13.23
N LEU A 126 -7.12 -1.52 -12.26
CA LEU A 126 -7.15 -0.59 -11.13
C LEU A 126 -5.85 -0.61 -10.35
N SER A 127 -5.23 -1.78 -10.15
CA SER A 127 -3.96 -1.89 -9.45
C SER A 127 -2.84 -1.10 -10.14
N ALA A 128 -2.82 -1.11 -11.46
CA ALA A 128 -1.84 -0.42 -12.26
C ALA A 128 -1.91 1.11 -12.15
N VAL A 129 -3.08 1.63 -11.83
CA VAL A 129 -3.29 3.07 -11.58
C VAL A 129 -3.12 3.41 -10.10
N LEU A 130 -3.79 2.67 -9.21
CA LEU A 130 -3.80 2.98 -7.79
C LEU A 130 -2.43 2.78 -7.12
N VAL A 131 -1.67 1.75 -7.50
CA VAL A 131 -0.38 1.47 -6.84
C VAL A 131 0.66 2.57 -7.09
N PRO A 132 0.87 3.08 -8.31
CA PRO A 132 1.70 4.26 -8.52
C PRO A 132 1.21 5.46 -7.72
N MET A 133 -0.11 5.75 -7.74
CA MET A 133 -0.68 6.86 -6.99
C MET A 133 -0.45 6.71 -5.49
N TYR A 134 -0.66 5.52 -4.91
CA TYR A 134 -0.35 5.26 -3.50
C TYR A 134 1.12 5.58 -3.17
N ASN A 135 2.06 5.21 -4.03
CA ASN A 135 3.48 5.47 -3.78
C ASN A 135 3.82 6.96 -3.86
N VAL A 136 3.33 7.66 -4.90
CA VAL A 136 3.55 9.11 -5.05
C VAL A 136 2.94 9.87 -3.88
N LEU A 137 1.68 9.62 -3.55
CA LEU A 137 0.98 10.29 -2.45
C LEU A 137 1.62 9.99 -1.08
N ALA A 138 2.13 8.76 -0.88
CA ALA A 138 2.83 8.40 0.34
C ALA A 138 4.18 9.14 0.48
N VAL A 139 4.93 9.30 -0.62
CA VAL A 139 6.16 10.12 -0.62
C VAL A 139 5.82 11.57 -0.27
N ILE A 140 4.77 12.14 -0.85
CA ILE A 140 4.32 13.50 -0.54
C ILE A 140 3.94 13.61 0.95
N ALA A 141 3.10 12.69 1.45
CA ALA A 141 2.66 12.68 2.85
C ALA A 141 3.84 12.63 3.83
N LEU A 142 4.77 11.71 3.60
CA LEU A 142 5.94 11.55 4.47
C LEU A 142 6.89 12.75 4.37
N THR A 143 7.13 13.30 3.17
CA THR A 143 8.03 14.45 2.98
C THR A 143 7.46 15.72 3.60
N VAL A 144 6.16 15.97 3.43
CA VAL A 144 5.52 17.21 3.87
C VAL A 144 5.24 17.22 5.38
N PHE A 145 4.77 16.09 5.93
CA PHE A 145 4.20 16.09 7.28
C PHE A 145 5.12 15.51 8.38
N THR A 146 6.26 14.87 8.02
CA THR A 146 7.16 14.29 9.03
C THR A 146 8.08 15.32 9.69
N GLY A 147 8.36 16.43 9.04
CA GLY A 147 9.46 17.33 9.41
C GLY A 147 9.14 18.42 10.43
N GLY A 148 7.99 18.52 11.06
CA GLY A 148 7.66 19.47 12.17
C GLY A 148 8.03 20.96 12.01
N GLY A 149 8.79 21.33 10.98
CA GLY A 149 9.28 22.67 10.71
C GLY A 149 8.59 23.34 9.51
N LYS A 150 9.00 24.59 9.19
CA LYS A 150 8.51 25.27 7.99
C LYS A 150 8.87 24.45 6.74
N VAL A 151 7.85 23.99 6.04
CA VAL A 151 7.99 23.21 4.79
C VAL A 151 8.61 24.12 3.72
N SER A 152 9.86 23.87 3.35
CA SER A 152 10.47 24.55 2.22
C SER A 152 10.01 23.87 0.92
N LEU A 153 9.18 24.55 0.14
CA LEU A 153 8.67 24.03 -1.14
C LEU A 153 9.80 23.52 -2.06
N LYS A 154 10.91 24.27 -2.14
CA LYS A 154 12.08 23.88 -2.93
C LYS A 154 12.71 22.56 -2.45
N LYS A 155 12.88 22.39 -1.13
CA LYS A 155 13.41 21.14 -0.54
C LYS A 155 12.46 19.98 -0.75
N THR A 156 11.15 20.20 -0.57
CA THR A 156 10.11 19.20 -0.78
C THR A 156 10.06 18.75 -2.23
N LEU A 157 10.03 19.69 -3.20
CA LEU A 157 10.06 19.35 -4.63
C LEU A 157 11.32 18.58 -5.01
N LYS A 158 12.49 18.99 -4.50
CA LYS A 158 13.75 18.29 -4.74
C LYS A 158 13.68 16.86 -4.19
N SER A 159 13.20 16.68 -2.95
CA SER A 159 13.05 15.36 -2.32
C SER A 159 12.12 14.45 -3.11
N ILE A 160 11.00 14.99 -3.60
CA ILE A 160 10.05 14.25 -4.45
C ILE A 160 10.72 13.87 -5.78
N ALA A 161 11.33 14.82 -6.49
CA ALA A 161 11.95 14.60 -7.80
C ALA A 161 13.14 13.62 -7.75
N THR A 162 13.86 13.54 -6.63
CA THR A 162 14.98 12.61 -6.44
C THR A 162 14.59 11.30 -5.77
N ASN A 163 13.33 11.11 -5.47
CA ASN A 163 12.87 9.88 -4.83
C ASN A 163 12.91 8.69 -5.81
N PRO A 164 13.58 7.58 -5.47
CA PRO A 164 13.75 6.45 -6.38
C PRO A 164 12.42 5.81 -6.79
N LEU A 165 11.40 5.87 -5.94
CA LEU A 165 10.07 5.33 -6.25
C LEU A 165 9.35 6.20 -7.29
N ILE A 166 9.47 7.53 -7.19
CA ILE A 166 8.87 8.45 -8.17
C ILE A 166 9.58 8.33 -9.51
N ILE A 167 10.92 8.27 -9.52
CA ILE A 167 11.69 8.05 -10.74
C ILE A 167 11.27 6.74 -11.40
N ALA A 168 11.18 5.65 -10.65
CA ALA A 168 10.76 4.35 -11.16
C ALA A 168 9.32 4.37 -11.71
N ALA A 169 8.39 5.07 -11.03
CA ALA A 169 7.02 5.24 -11.51
C ALA A 169 6.98 5.99 -12.86
N LEU A 170 7.69 7.11 -12.97
CA LEU A 170 7.77 7.90 -14.20
C LEU A 170 8.39 7.12 -15.36
N LEU A 171 9.49 6.39 -15.09
CA LEU A 171 10.11 5.51 -16.09
C LEU A 171 9.18 4.37 -16.51
N GLY A 172 8.43 3.78 -15.57
CA GLY A 172 7.43 2.74 -15.86
C GLY A 172 6.29 3.26 -16.74
N VAL A 173 5.76 4.45 -16.43
CA VAL A 173 4.72 5.11 -17.24
C VAL A 173 5.25 5.42 -18.64
N PHE A 174 6.44 6.01 -18.74
CA PHE A 174 7.07 6.30 -20.01
C PHE A 174 7.27 5.03 -20.86
N ALA A 175 7.81 3.95 -20.26
CA ALA A 175 8.00 2.66 -20.91
C ALA A 175 6.67 2.03 -21.40
N SER A 176 5.60 2.16 -20.60
CA SER A 176 4.26 1.71 -20.95
C SER A 176 3.69 2.48 -22.16
N ILE A 177 3.82 3.82 -22.15
CA ILE A 177 3.32 4.69 -23.25
C ILE A 177 4.00 4.36 -24.58
N ILE A 178 5.33 4.17 -24.58
CA ILE A 178 6.08 3.82 -25.79
C ILE A 178 5.99 2.32 -26.14
N LYS A 179 5.18 1.57 -25.38
CA LYS A 179 5.02 0.11 -25.53
C LYS A 179 6.35 -0.64 -25.54
N LEU A 180 7.29 -0.21 -24.67
CA LEU A 180 8.63 -0.81 -24.57
C LEU A 180 8.51 -2.30 -24.26
N ARG A 181 9.22 -3.12 -25.02
CA ARG A 181 9.33 -4.56 -24.78
C ARG A 181 10.80 -4.93 -24.58
N PHE A 182 11.10 -5.54 -23.48
CA PHE A 182 12.45 -6.03 -23.20
C PHE A 182 12.63 -7.46 -23.73
N PRO A 183 13.85 -7.85 -24.09
CA PRO A 183 14.18 -9.26 -24.33
C PRO A 183 13.84 -10.11 -23.11
N ALA A 184 13.47 -11.38 -23.33
CA ALA A 184 12.97 -12.27 -22.29
C ALA A 184 13.92 -12.42 -21.09
N PHE A 185 15.22 -12.42 -21.32
CA PHE A 185 16.22 -12.50 -20.23
C PHE A 185 16.21 -11.26 -19.32
N LEU A 186 16.04 -10.06 -19.90
CA LEU A 186 15.92 -8.83 -19.10
C LEU A 186 14.60 -8.78 -18.34
N GLU A 187 13.49 -9.16 -18.98
CA GLU A 187 12.19 -9.25 -18.29
C GLU A 187 12.21 -10.22 -17.12
N THR A 188 12.87 -11.36 -17.29
CA THR A 188 13.02 -12.34 -16.20
C THR A 188 13.84 -11.75 -15.07
N SER A 189 14.97 -11.13 -15.37
CA SER A 189 15.83 -10.50 -14.35
C SER A 189 15.13 -9.37 -13.61
N LEU A 190 14.41 -8.47 -14.31
CA LEU A 190 13.62 -7.40 -13.71
C LEU A 190 12.53 -7.95 -12.78
N ARG A 191 11.83 -9.00 -13.21
CA ARG A 191 10.80 -9.68 -12.42
C ARG A 191 11.39 -10.32 -11.17
N ASP A 192 12.51 -11.02 -11.28
CA ASP A 192 13.13 -11.72 -10.16
C ASP A 192 13.65 -10.73 -9.10
N VAL A 193 14.30 -9.64 -9.52
CA VAL A 193 14.69 -8.55 -8.61
C VAL A 193 13.47 -7.91 -7.95
N SER A 194 12.41 -7.65 -8.70
CA SER A 194 11.18 -7.03 -8.16
C SER A 194 10.49 -7.89 -7.11
N ARG A 195 10.53 -9.22 -7.27
CA ARG A 195 9.93 -10.18 -6.32
C ARG A 195 10.58 -10.19 -4.95
N LEU A 196 11.83 -9.72 -4.82
CA LEU A 196 12.52 -9.63 -3.53
C LEU A 196 11.97 -8.51 -2.63
N ALA A 197 11.34 -7.50 -3.20
CA ALA A 197 10.90 -6.31 -2.46
C ALA A 197 10.00 -6.63 -1.27
N THR A 198 8.90 -7.34 -1.48
CA THR A 198 7.92 -7.64 -0.42
C THR A 198 8.45 -8.63 0.62
N PRO A 199 9.06 -9.78 0.26
CA PRO A 199 9.62 -10.69 1.24
C PRO A 199 10.69 -10.06 2.13
N LEU A 200 11.62 -9.30 1.54
CA LEU A 200 12.66 -8.62 2.32
C LEU A 200 12.08 -7.55 3.24
N ALA A 201 11.10 -6.78 2.77
CA ALA A 201 10.42 -5.79 3.60
C ALA A 201 9.73 -6.43 4.81
N LEU A 202 9.10 -7.59 4.65
CA LEU A 202 8.45 -8.34 5.74
C LEU A 202 9.47 -8.93 6.73
N ILE A 203 10.58 -9.47 6.23
CA ILE A 203 11.65 -9.99 7.08
C ILE A 203 12.27 -8.85 7.90
N VAL A 204 12.55 -7.69 7.29
CA VAL A 204 13.08 -6.52 8.00
C VAL A 204 12.08 -6.03 9.05
N LEU A 205 10.80 -5.90 8.68
CA LEU A 205 9.74 -5.50 9.61
C LEU A 205 9.64 -6.48 10.78
N GLY A 206 9.67 -7.79 10.51
CA GLY A 206 9.64 -8.83 11.54
C GLY A 206 10.85 -8.76 12.47
N GLY A 207 12.05 -8.52 11.92
CA GLY A 207 13.29 -8.38 12.69
C GLY A 207 13.34 -7.13 13.56
N ASP A 208 12.73 -6.04 13.13
CA ASP A 208 12.62 -4.79 13.90
C ASP A 208 11.42 -4.78 14.86
N PHE A 209 10.53 -5.78 14.75
CA PHE A 209 9.31 -5.86 15.54
C PHE A 209 9.60 -6.13 17.03
N SER A 210 8.97 -5.37 17.91
CA SER A 210 9.08 -5.49 19.36
C SER A 210 7.72 -5.46 20.02
N PHE A 211 7.32 -6.57 20.65
CA PHE A 211 6.08 -6.65 21.43
C PHE A 211 6.02 -5.64 22.58
N ARG A 212 7.19 -5.26 23.15
CA ARG A 212 7.26 -4.28 24.25
C ARG A 212 6.86 -2.88 23.79
N LYS A 213 7.18 -2.53 22.56
CA LYS A 213 6.90 -1.21 21.97
C LYS A 213 5.46 -1.09 21.47
N LEU A 214 4.77 -2.21 21.20
CA LEU A 214 3.37 -2.20 20.78
C LEU A 214 2.46 -1.38 21.70
N LYS A 215 2.71 -1.39 23.02
CA LYS A 215 1.85 -0.72 24.00
C LYS A 215 1.81 0.81 23.85
N GLY A 216 2.90 1.44 23.39
CA GLY A 216 3.01 2.90 23.31
C GLY A 216 2.08 3.58 22.29
N ASN A 217 1.90 2.97 21.12
CA ASN A 217 1.15 3.55 19.99
C ASN A 217 -0.17 2.81 19.68
N MET A 218 -0.57 1.83 20.51
CA MET A 218 -1.69 0.91 20.22
C MET A 218 -3.03 1.64 20.00
N ARG A 219 -3.29 2.70 20.77
CA ARG A 219 -4.51 3.51 20.62
C ARG A 219 -4.54 4.22 19.26
N ILE A 220 -3.43 4.83 18.86
CA ILE A 220 -3.32 5.55 17.59
C ILE A 220 -3.38 4.56 16.43
N ALA A 221 -2.67 3.44 16.55
CA ALA A 221 -2.70 2.37 15.55
C ALA A 221 -4.11 1.78 15.39
N GLY A 222 -4.79 1.47 16.50
CA GLY A 222 -6.16 0.94 16.50
C GLY A 222 -7.17 1.90 15.85
N VAL A 223 -7.13 3.18 16.22
CA VAL A 223 -7.98 4.21 15.61
C VAL A 223 -7.70 4.34 14.11
N THR A 224 -6.43 4.38 13.71
CA THR A 224 -6.04 4.49 12.30
C THR A 224 -6.53 3.29 11.48
N VAL A 225 -6.36 2.08 12.01
CA VAL A 225 -6.82 0.84 11.36
C VAL A 225 -8.34 0.77 11.31
N PHE A 226 -9.04 1.18 12.37
CA PHE A 226 -10.49 1.27 12.39
C PHE A 226 -11.03 2.24 11.33
N ILE A 227 -10.43 3.44 11.23
CA ILE A 227 -10.79 4.40 10.19
C ILE A 227 -10.60 3.75 8.81
N LYS A 228 -9.45 3.12 8.56
CA LYS A 228 -9.15 2.51 7.28
C LYS A 228 -10.11 1.38 6.90
N LEU A 229 -10.29 0.42 7.81
CA LEU A 229 -11.00 -0.84 7.49
C LEU A 229 -12.51 -0.77 7.70
N VAL A 230 -13.00 0.26 8.39
CA VAL A 230 -14.43 0.39 8.70
C VAL A 230 -14.98 1.72 8.18
N VAL A 231 -14.44 2.85 8.63
CA VAL A 231 -15.00 4.16 8.30
C VAL A 231 -14.90 4.46 6.81
N ILE A 232 -13.74 4.23 6.19
CA ILE A 232 -13.53 4.53 4.77
C ILE A 232 -14.44 3.69 3.87
N PRO A 233 -14.54 2.36 4.01
CA PRO A 233 -15.51 1.56 3.25
C PRO A 233 -16.95 2.00 3.48
N LEU A 234 -17.35 2.28 4.71
CA LEU A 234 -18.71 2.75 5.02
C LEU A 234 -19.08 4.07 4.33
N VAL A 235 -18.10 4.92 4.03
CA VAL A 235 -18.32 6.17 3.31
C VAL A 235 -18.37 5.94 1.79
N PHE A 236 -17.39 5.20 1.25
CA PHE A 236 -17.24 5.12 -0.20
C PHE A 236 -18.04 3.99 -0.87
N LEU A 237 -18.34 2.88 -0.15
CA LEU A 237 -19.16 1.80 -0.71
C LEU A 237 -20.58 2.26 -1.10
N PRO A 238 -21.33 2.98 -0.25
CA PRO A 238 -22.64 3.50 -0.65
C PRO A 238 -22.56 4.40 -1.89
N ILE A 239 -21.50 5.23 -1.99
CA ILE A 239 -21.30 6.10 -3.15
C ILE A 239 -21.10 5.28 -4.42
N ALA A 240 -20.27 4.24 -4.36
CA ALA A 240 -20.04 3.34 -5.49
C ALA A 240 -21.32 2.59 -5.90
N VAL A 241 -22.09 2.11 -4.92
CA VAL A 241 -23.38 1.43 -5.17
C VAL A 241 -24.39 2.35 -5.80
N LEU A 242 -24.53 3.59 -5.30
CA LEU A 242 -25.43 4.62 -5.87
C LEU A 242 -25.00 5.05 -7.28
N ALA A 243 -23.70 5.05 -7.57
CA ALA A 243 -23.18 5.30 -8.90
C ALA A 243 -23.36 4.11 -9.87
N GLY A 244 -23.98 3.01 -9.43
CA GLY A 244 -24.29 1.86 -10.27
C GLY A 244 -23.21 0.77 -10.31
N SER A 245 -22.11 0.87 -9.55
CA SER A 245 -21.09 -0.20 -9.48
C SER A 245 -21.67 -1.49 -8.92
N ARG A 246 -21.41 -2.63 -9.57
CA ARG A 246 -21.87 -3.98 -9.18
C ARG A 246 -20.81 -5.02 -9.47
N GLY A 247 -20.98 -6.23 -8.91
CA GLY A 247 -20.16 -7.39 -9.22
C GLY A 247 -18.65 -7.17 -9.05
N PRO A 248 -17.81 -7.62 -10.00
CA PRO A 248 -16.35 -7.54 -9.92
C PRO A 248 -15.82 -6.11 -9.74
N SER A 249 -16.41 -5.12 -10.41
CA SER A 249 -16.02 -3.71 -10.31
C SER A 249 -16.28 -3.14 -8.91
N LEU A 250 -17.43 -3.46 -8.30
CA LEU A 250 -17.73 -3.04 -6.94
C LEU A 250 -16.80 -3.71 -5.93
N LEU A 251 -16.53 -5.00 -6.06
CA LEU A 251 -15.58 -5.69 -5.19
C LEU A 251 -14.16 -5.13 -5.35
N ALA A 252 -13.74 -4.83 -6.57
CA ALA A 252 -12.43 -4.22 -6.82
C ALA A 252 -12.29 -2.86 -6.12
N LEU A 253 -13.31 -1.99 -6.20
CA LEU A 253 -13.37 -0.71 -5.47
C LEU A 253 -13.35 -0.91 -3.95
N ALA A 254 -14.20 -1.79 -3.43
CA ALA A 254 -14.29 -2.10 -2.02
C ALA A 254 -12.93 -2.51 -1.45
N LEU A 255 -12.23 -3.41 -2.13
CA LEU A 255 -10.91 -3.88 -1.74
C LEU A 255 -9.81 -2.80 -1.88
N ALA A 256 -9.97 -1.81 -2.76
CA ALA A 256 -9.06 -0.68 -2.81
C ALA A 256 -9.10 0.14 -1.50
N TRP A 257 -10.24 0.20 -0.83
CA TRP A 257 -10.40 0.91 0.43
C TRP A 257 -10.11 0.04 1.66
N GLU A 258 -10.44 -1.26 1.64
CA GLU A 258 -10.48 -2.13 2.83
C GLU A 258 -9.32 -3.13 2.95
N THR A 259 -8.44 -3.23 1.96
CA THR A 259 -7.26 -4.11 2.10
C THR A 259 -6.23 -3.54 3.10
N PRO A 260 -5.37 -4.38 3.70
CA PRO A 260 -4.42 -3.94 4.73
C PRO A 260 -3.46 -2.87 4.22
N VAL A 261 -2.82 -2.18 5.14
CA VAL A 261 -1.75 -1.23 4.84
C VAL A 261 -0.60 -1.94 4.10
N ALA A 262 -0.13 -1.34 3.01
CA ALA A 262 0.97 -1.90 2.23
C ALA A 262 2.26 -2.02 3.06
N VAL A 263 2.95 -3.15 2.96
CA VAL A 263 4.20 -3.43 3.70
C VAL A 263 5.28 -2.38 3.43
N SER A 264 5.37 -1.89 2.19
CA SER A 264 6.29 -0.83 1.80
C SER A 264 6.08 0.49 2.56
N SER A 265 4.93 0.70 3.20
CA SER A 265 4.67 1.87 4.07
C SER A 265 5.64 1.94 5.24
N TYR A 266 6.01 0.79 5.82
CA TYR A 266 7.00 0.70 6.88
C TYR A 266 8.40 1.13 6.40
N ILE A 267 8.85 0.56 5.27
CA ILE A 267 10.15 0.88 4.67
C ILE A 267 10.26 2.37 4.35
N MET A 268 9.21 2.94 3.73
CA MET A 268 9.16 4.35 3.37
C MET A 268 9.16 5.27 4.60
N ALA A 269 8.41 4.92 5.64
CA ALA A 269 8.37 5.68 6.89
C ALA A 269 9.76 5.73 7.58
N GLN A 270 10.45 4.60 7.66
CA GLN A 270 11.80 4.55 8.21
C GLN A 270 12.78 5.41 7.39
N GLN A 271 12.76 5.30 6.08
CA GLN A 271 13.66 6.09 5.20
C GLN A 271 13.37 7.59 5.24
N ALA A 272 12.12 7.98 5.49
CA ALA A 272 11.73 9.37 5.67
C ALA A 272 12.03 9.94 7.07
N GLY A 273 12.57 9.13 8.00
CA GLY A 273 12.78 9.52 9.40
C GLY A 273 11.48 9.72 10.18
N ALA A 274 10.36 9.15 9.70
CA ALA A 274 9.06 9.15 10.35
C ALA A 274 8.98 8.09 11.47
N ASP A 275 7.83 7.97 12.12
CA ASP A 275 7.58 6.92 13.12
C ASP A 275 7.45 5.54 12.46
N GLY A 276 8.61 4.89 12.23
CA GLY A 276 8.66 3.55 11.62
C GLY A 276 8.01 2.48 12.50
N GLU A 277 8.00 2.68 13.82
CA GLU A 277 7.35 1.76 14.75
C GLU A 277 5.83 1.77 14.57
N LEU A 278 5.22 2.95 14.54
CA LEU A 278 3.79 3.10 14.24
C LEU A 278 3.47 2.53 12.85
N ALA A 279 4.32 2.80 11.84
CA ALA A 279 4.11 2.26 10.50
C ALA A 279 4.10 0.72 10.47
N GLY A 280 5.02 0.08 11.20
CA GLY A 280 5.06 -1.39 11.36
C GLY A 280 3.83 -1.93 12.07
N GLN A 281 3.39 -1.25 13.14
CA GLN A 281 2.16 -1.62 13.87
C GLN A 281 0.92 -1.54 12.96
N LEU A 282 0.81 -0.50 12.13
CA LEU A 282 -0.29 -0.35 11.18
C LEU A 282 -0.32 -1.50 10.16
N VAL A 283 0.84 -1.90 9.64
CA VAL A 283 0.94 -3.04 8.70
C VAL A 283 0.44 -4.32 9.35
N VAL A 284 0.96 -4.66 10.54
CA VAL A 284 0.61 -5.91 11.23
C VAL A 284 -0.85 -5.90 11.69
N LEU A 285 -1.28 -4.83 12.38
CA LEU A 285 -2.63 -4.75 12.94
C LEU A 285 -3.70 -4.73 11.83
N SER A 286 -3.47 -3.97 10.75
CA SER A 286 -4.42 -3.95 9.63
C SER A 286 -4.50 -5.30 8.92
N ALA A 287 -3.40 -6.06 8.82
CA ALA A 287 -3.41 -7.39 8.23
C ALA A 287 -4.24 -8.39 9.06
N VAL A 288 -4.17 -8.31 10.40
CA VAL A 288 -5.01 -9.14 11.28
C VAL A 288 -6.49 -8.73 11.18
N CYS A 289 -6.76 -7.42 11.32
CA CYS A 289 -8.13 -6.90 11.38
C CYS A 289 -8.85 -7.00 10.02
N CYS A 290 -8.14 -7.00 8.89
CA CYS A 290 -8.78 -7.07 7.58
C CYS A 290 -9.44 -8.44 7.30
N ILE A 291 -9.05 -9.51 8.00
CA ILE A 291 -9.68 -10.84 7.81
C ILE A 291 -11.17 -10.79 8.10
N PRO A 292 -11.60 -10.42 9.33
CA PRO A 292 -13.02 -10.35 9.66
C PRO A 292 -13.74 -9.21 8.93
N THR A 293 -13.09 -8.05 8.71
CA THR A 293 -13.77 -6.91 8.07
C THR A 293 -14.07 -7.19 6.59
N VAL A 294 -13.10 -7.67 5.83
CA VAL A 294 -13.30 -8.02 4.41
C VAL A 294 -14.29 -9.18 4.26
N PHE A 295 -14.22 -10.19 5.15
CA PHE A 295 -15.20 -11.27 5.15
C PHE A 295 -16.62 -10.72 5.34
N LEU A 296 -16.81 -9.86 6.35
CA LEU A 296 -18.12 -9.27 6.66
C LEU A 296 -18.61 -8.38 5.50
N MET A 297 -17.73 -7.58 4.91
CA MET A 297 -18.04 -6.73 3.76
C MET A 297 -18.51 -7.57 2.56
N ILE A 298 -17.77 -8.61 2.18
CA ILE A 298 -18.15 -9.50 1.07
C ILE A 298 -19.50 -10.17 1.39
N PHE A 299 -19.67 -10.68 2.62
CA PHE A 299 -20.92 -11.31 3.05
C PHE A 299 -22.13 -10.36 2.93
N ILE A 300 -21.97 -9.10 3.38
CA ILE A 300 -23.02 -8.08 3.28
C ILE A 300 -23.36 -7.78 1.82
N LEU A 301 -22.34 -7.54 0.99
CA LEU A 301 -22.55 -7.21 -0.43
C LEU A 301 -23.21 -8.37 -1.19
N GLN A 302 -22.84 -9.62 -0.90
CA GLN A 302 -23.51 -10.80 -1.48
C GLN A 302 -24.95 -10.93 -0.98
N SER A 303 -25.21 -10.70 0.32
CA SER A 303 -26.57 -10.77 0.89
C SER A 303 -27.52 -9.73 0.27
N MET A 304 -26.95 -8.62 -0.18
CA MET A 304 -27.70 -7.55 -0.86
C MET A 304 -27.79 -7.75 -2.39
N ALA A 305 -27.29 -8.87 -2.93
CA ALA A 305 -27.20 -9.17 -4.36
C ALA A 305 -26.47 -8.06 -5.16
N LEU A 306 -25.42 -7.51 -4.57
CA LEU A 306 -24.59 -6.47 -5.19
C LEU A 306 -23.31 -7.05 -5.83
N LEU A 307 -22.92 -8.28 -5.41
CA LEU A 307 -21.81 -9.07 -5.98
C LEU A 307 -22.33 -10.26 -6.76
#